data_ec92f4950c88b0fa178e167e6ad47117
#
_entry.id   ec92f4950c88b0fa178e167e6ad47117
#
_cell.length_a   1.000
_cell.length_b   1.000
_cell.length_c   1.000
_cell.angle_alpha   90.00
_cell.angle_beta   90.00
_cell.angle_gamma   90.00
#
_symmetry.space_group_name_H-M   'P 1'
#
loop_
_entity.id
_entity.type
_entity.pdbx_description
1 polymer ?
#
loop_
_entity_poly.entity_id
_entity_poly.type
_entity_poly.pdbx_seq_one_letter_code
_entity_poly.pdbx_strand_id
1 'polypeptide(L)'
;RFLGFVKSNLYYLLIGVALITIIAVTAAVIASGSKKSVAEKPKEPPKIDEPDKPDKPDEPVDPEKPDNPEKPEEPKDTEIIFNMPVQNATFGKKYTHDTIVFNKTLGVYTGHTGLDISAEEGSKVVCVYDGVVESVTTSYLQGTTVTIDHGNGLKTVYNSIEAKEGLAAGQALKAGDEIGAVSDNNRQEYKDGAHLHFEVLKD
;
A
#
# COMPACT_ATOMS: atom_id res chain seq x y z
N ARG A 1 -13.77 55.79 -3.77
CA ARG A 1 -14.64 54.66 -3.30
C ARG A 1 -14.17 53.30 -3.82
N PHE A 2 -13.78 53.17 -5.08
CA PHE A 2 -13.34 51.90 -5.66
C PHE A 2 -12.03 51.32 -5.00
N LEU A 3 -11.01 52.21 -4.78
CA LEU A 3 -9.78 51.78 -4.11
C LEU A 3 -9.98 51.28 -2.67
N GLY A 4 -10.94 51.87 -1.95
CA GLY A 4 -11.29 51.38 -0.60
C GLY A 4 -11.92 50.01 -0.60
N PHE A 5 -12.79 49.72 -1.56
CA PHE A 5 -13.42 48.42 -1.76
C PHE A 5 -12.37 47.34 -2.10
N VAL A 6 -11.43 47.64 -3.01
CA VAL A 6 -10.36 46.73 -3.37
C VAL A 6 -9.46 46.41 -2.18
N LYS A 7 -9.09 47.39 -1.36
CA LYS A 7 -8.24 47.15 -0.17
C LYS A 7 -8.95 46.31 0.89
N SER A 8 -10.23 46.55 1.16
CA SER A 8 -10.99 45.79 2.16
C SER A 8 -11.34 44.37 1.72
N ASN A 9 -11.33 44.09 0.41
CA ASN A 9 -11.66 42.78 -0.14
C ASN A 9 -10.47 42.12 -0.89
N LEU A 10 -9.25 42.62 -0.70
CA LEU A 10 -8.03 42.14 -1.41
C LEU A 10 -7.82 40.65 -1.26
N TYR A 11 -8.06 40.09 -0.08
CA TYR A 11 -7.97 38.66 0.21
C TYR A 11 -8.92 37.83 -0.67
N TYR A 12 -10.18 38.22 -0.75
CA TYR A 12 -11.16 37.51 -1.58
C TYR A 12 -10.91 37.70 -3.09
N LEU A 13 -10.36 38.82 -3.51
CA LEU A 13 -9.97 39.06 -4.89
C LEU A 13 -8.79 38.16 -5.28
N LEU A 14 -7.80 38.00 -4.40
CA LEU A 14 -6.66 37.09 -4.63
C LEU A 14 -7.09 35.62 -4.71
N ILE A 15 -8.02 35.18 -3.84
CA ILE A 15 -8.59 33.81 -3.91
C ILE A 15 -9.32 33.63 -5.24
N GLY A 16 -10.14 34.61 -5.65
CA GLY A 16 -10.88 34.55 -6.91
C GLY A 16 -9.94 34.39 -8.13
N VAL A 17 -8.87 35.15 -8.15
CA VAL A 17 -7.85 35.07 -9.22
C VAL A 17 -7.17 33.70 -9.20
N ALA A 18 -6.78 33.18 -8.01
CA ALA A 18 -6.16 31.87 -7.88
C ALA A 18 -7.08 30.74 -8.38
N LEU A 19 -8.38 30.79 -8.06
CA LEU A 19 -9.34 29.81 -8.54
C LEU A 19 -9.50 29.85 -10.06
N ILE A 20 -9.57 31.03 -10.65
CA ILE A 20 -9.68 31.19 -12.11
C ILE A 20 -8.43 30.62 -12.80
N THR A 21 -7.22 30.87 -12.26
CA THR A 21 -6.00 30.33 -12.84
C THR A 21 -5.93 28.80 -12.77
N ILE A 22 -6.39 28.21 -11.68
CA ILE A 22 -6.45 26.73 -11.53
C ILE A 22 -7.40 26.15 -12.58
N ILE A 23 -8.60 26.74 -12.75
CA ILE A 23 -9.59 26.26 -13.75
C ILE A 23 -9.01 26.40 -15.18
N ALA A 24 -8.33 27.50 -15.48
CA ALA A 24 -7.73 27.70 -16.80
C ALA A 24 -6.62 26.68 -17.11
N VAL A 25 -5.76 26.37 -16.11
CA VAL A 25 -4.67 25.38 -16.25
C VAL A 25 -5.25 23.98 -16.42
N THR A 26 -6.27 23.60 -15.63
CA THR A 26 -6.91 22.29 -15.77
C THR A 26 -7.60 22.11 -17.11
N ALA A 27 -8.28 23.14 -17.61
CA ALA A 27 -8.89 23.11 -18.95
C ALA A 27 -7.83 22.96 -20.06
N ALA A 28 -6.69 23.65 -19.95
CA ALA A 28 -5.61 23.55 -20.91
C ALA A 28 -4.95 22.16 -20.94
N VAL A 29 -4.79 21.52 -19.77
CA VAL A 29 -4.25 20.14 -19.66
C VAL A 29 -5.21 19.13 -20.28
N ILE A 30 -6.52 19.25 -20.05
CA ILE A 30 -7.53 18.37 -20.64
C ILE A 30 -7.60 18.55 -22.16
N ALA A 31 -7.53 19.78 -22.67
CA ALA A 31 -7.53 20.08 -24.11
C ALA A 31 -6.25 19.57 -24.82
N SER A 32 -5.11 19.58 -24.10
CA SER A 32 -3.82 19.12 -24.63
C SER A 32 -3.68 17.60 -24.64
N GLY A 33 -4.41 16.88 -23.76
CA GLY A 33 -4.37 15.42 -23.62
C GLY A 33 -5.18 14.65 -24.67
N SER A 34 -5.96 15.30 -25.54
CA SER A 34 -6.88 14.62 -26.46
C SER A 34 -6.29 14.43 -27.87
N LYS A 35 -5.04 13.95 -27.97
CA LYS A 35 -4.58 13.29 -29.21
C LYS A 35 -4.88 11.81 -29.08
N LYS A 36 -6.02 11.42 -29.66
CA LYS A 36 -6.39 10.02 -29.91
C LYS A 36 -5.23 9.33 -30.64
N SER A 37 -4.61 8.36 -30.00
CA SER A 37 -3.89 7.32 -30.73
C SER A 37 -4.97 6.45 -31.40
N VAL A 38 -5.04 6.52 -32.71
CA VAL A 38 -5.82 5.60 -33.53
C VAL A 38 -5.19 4.23 -33.36
N ALA A 39 -5.87 3.33 -32.69
CA ALA A 39 -5.49 1.92 -32.64
C ALA A 39 -5.63 1.35 -34.05
N GLU A 40 -4.50 1.02 -34.65
CA GLU A 40 -4.42 0.29 -35.93
C GLU A 40 -4.98 -1.12 -35.70
N LYS A 41 -6.04 -1.44 -36.47
CA LYS A 41 -6.72 -2.74 -36.45
C LYS A 41 -5.72 -3.81 -36.89
N PRO A 42 -5.56 -4.93 -36.17
CA PRO A 42 -4.68 -6.01 -36.60
C PRO A 42 -5.12 -6.54 -37.98
N LYS A 43 -4.17 -6.60 -38.92
CA LYS A 43 -4.36 -7.22 -40.23
C LYS A 43 -4.56 -8.72 -40.04
N GLU A 44 -5.60 -9.27 -40.65
CA GLU A 44 -5.83 -10.71 -40.77
C GLU A 44 -4.60 -11.40 -41.38
N PRO A 45 -4.19 -12.58 -40.87
CA PRO A 45 -3.15 -13.36 -41.53
C PRO A 45 -3.62 -13.91 -42.86
N PRO A 46 -2.72 -14.05 -43.86
CA PRO A 46 -3.07 -14.60 -45.17
C PRO A 46 -3.52 -16.04 -45.07
N LYS A 47 -4.58 -16.38 -45.80
CA LYS A 47 -5.06 -17.75 -46.01
C LYS A 47 -3.94 -18.55 -46.69
N ILE A 48 -3.54 -19.62 -46.07
CA ILE A 48 -2.67 -20.65 -46.64
C ILE A 48 -3.60 -21.70 -47.24
N ASP A 49 -3.45 -21.98 -48.52
CA ASP A 49 -4.15 -23.03 -49.25
C ASP A 49 -3.84 -24.39 -48.61
N GLU A 50 -4.89 -25.20 -48.42
CA GLU A 50 -4.77 -26.58 -47.96
C GLU A 50 -4.01 -27.43 -49.01
N PRO A 51 -2.98 -28.19 -48.61
CA PRO A 51 -2.46 -29.25 -49.47
C PRO A 51 -3.32 -30.51 -49.40
N ASP A 52 -3.43 -31.20 -50.52
CA ASP A 52 -4.14 -32.45 -50.72
C ASP A 52 -3.78 -33.53 -49.69
N LYS A 53 -4.82 -34.28 -49.27
CA LYS A 53 -4.72 -35.49 -48.44
C LYS A 53 -3.83 -36.54 -49.05
N PRO A 54 -2.81 -37.02 -48.34
CA PRO A 54 -2.19 -38.33 -48.66
C PRO A 54 -3.00 -39.48 -48.05
N ASP A 55 -2.96 -40.62 -48.74
CA ASP A 55 -3.59 -41.89 -48.41
C ASP A 55 -3.19 -42.43 -47.03
N LYS A 56 -4.15 -43.15 -46.41
CA LYS A 56 -4.01 -43.84 -45.13
C LYS A 56 -2.84 -44.81 -45.11
N PRO A 57 -1.93 -44.71 -44.17
CA PRO A 57 -1.08 -45.83 -43.76
C PRO A 57 -1.76 -46.65 -42.67
N ASP A 58 -1.40 -47.94 -42.62
CA ASP A 58 -1.87 -48.98 -41.72
C ASP A 58 -1.73 -48.65 -40.22
N GLU A 59 -2.60 -49.24 -39.39
CA GLU A 59 -2.72 -49.07 -37.96
C GLU A 59 -1.39 -49.32 -37.25
N PRO A 60 -0.86 -48.35 -36.48
CA PRO A 60 0.25 -48.61 -35.55
C PRO A 60 -0.27 -49.19 -34.24
N VAL A 61 0.41 -50.18 -33.76
CA VAL A 61 0.36 -50.83 -32.47
C VAL A 61 0.26 -49.78 -31.33
N ASP A 62 -0.65 -50.01 -30.40
CA ASP A 62 -0.95 -49.22 -29.18
C ASP A 62 0.35 -48.95 -28.39
N PRO A 63 0.84 -47.69 -28.29
CA PRO A 63 1.93 -47.38 -27.40
C PRO A 63 1.41 -47.30 -25.97
N GLU A 64 2.07 -47.96 -25.06
CA GLU A 64 1.86 -47.90 -23.61
C GLU A 64 1.58 -46.45 -23.17
N LYS A 65 0.47 -46.30 -22.44
CA LYS A 65 -0.02 -45.04 -21.85
C LYS A 65 1.11 -44.36 -21.08
N PRO A 66 1.52 -43.14 -21.43
CA PRO A 66 2.48 -42.39 -20.63
C PRO A 66 1.92 -42.19 -19.24
N ASP A 67 2.76 -42.42 -18.23
CA ASP A 67 2.46 -42.12 -16.84
C ASP A 67 1.90 -40.69 -16.74
N ASN A 68 0.77 -40.58 -16.05
CA ASN A 68 0.08 -39.34 -15.77
C ASN A 68 1.08 -38.30 -15.21
N PRO A 69 1.33 -37.17 -15.87
CA PRO A 69 2.17 -36.15 -15.25
C PRO A 69 1.58 -35.79 -13.91
N GLU A 70 2.39 -35.91 -12.86
CA GLU A 70 2.01 -35.48 -11.51
C GLU A 70 1.38 -34.08 -11.61
N LYS A 71 0.12 -33.99 -11.18
CA LYS A 71 -0.57 -32.70 -11.04
C LYS A 71 0.36 -31.75 -10.25
N PRO A 72 0.66 -30.54 -10.77
CA PRO A 72 1.45 -29.59 -9.99
C PRO A 72 0.84 -29.48 -8.60
N GLU A 73 1.63 -29.73 -7.56
CA GLU A 73 1.21 -29.53 -6.18
C GLU A 73 0.75 -28.05 -6.08
N GLU A 74 -0.51 -27.86 -5.67
CA GLU A 74 -0.99 -26.53 -5.30
C GLU A 74 -0.03 -25.96 -4.26
N PRO A 75 0.33 -24.66 -4.33
CA PRO A 75 1.23 -24.06 -3.35
C PRO A 75 0.66 -24.36 -1.97
N LYS A 76 1.41 -25.09 -1.15
CA LYS A 76 1.06 -25.29 0.25
C LYS A 76 0.97 -23.89 0.86
N ASP A 77 -0.20 -23.53 1.37
CA ASP A 77 -0.37 -22.33 2.21
C ASP A 77 0.60 -22.50 3.39
N THR A 78 1.76 -21.90 3.26
CA THR A 78 2.73 -21.85 4.36
C THR A 78 2.17 -20.87 5.37
N GLU A 79 1.79 -21.34 6.53
CA GLU A 79 1.34 -20.50 7.63
C GLU A 79 2.42 -19.45 7.93
N ILE A 80 2.05 -18.18 7.80
CA ILE A 80 2.96 -17.06 8.06
C ILE A 80 2.92 -16.77 9.55
N ILE A 81 4.05 -16.94 10.23
CA ILE A 81 4.18 -16.66 11.66
C ILE A 81 4.97 -15.36 11.82
N PHE A 82 4.35 -14.33 12.37
CA PHE A 82 4.98 -13.06 12.66
C PHE A 82 5.72 -13.08 13.99
N ASN A 83 6.90 -12.49 14.03
CA ASN A 83 7.54 -12.13 15.28
C ASN A 83 6.80 -10.98 15.97
N MET A 84 6.91 -10.90 17.31
CA MET A 84 6.42 -9.72 18.03
C MET A 84 7.23 -8.49 17.61
N PRO A 85 6.57 -7.39 17.18
CA PRO A 85 7.28 -6.20 16.73
C PRO A 85 7.93 -5.41 17.88
N VAL A 86 7.40 -5.53 19.10
CA VAL A 86 7.93 -4.87 20.30
C VAL A 86 7.94 -5.85 21.45
N GLN A 87 9.08 -5.98 22.13
CA GLN A 87 9.20 -6.86 23.30
C GLN A 87 8.63 -6.17 24.55
N ASN A 88 8.14 -6.98 25.52
CA ASN A 88 7.59 -6.52 26.80
C ASN A 88 6.45 -5.50 26.67
N ALA A 89 5.73 -5.52 25.55
CA ALA A 89 4.62 -4.63 25.28
C ALA A 89 3.27 -5.23 25.72
N THR A 90 2.26 -4.37 25.85
CA THR A 90 0.87 -4.77 26.11
C THR A 90 -0.02 -4.39 24.95
N PHE A 91 -1.04 -5.22 24.66
CA PHE A 91 -2.01 -4.91 23.61
C PHE A 91 -3.00 -3.84 24.07
N GLY A 92 -3.11 -2.78 23.30
CA GLY A 92 -4.05 -1.67 23.46
C GLY A 92 -5.33 -1.84 22.66
N LYS A 93 -5.70 -0.79 21.89
CA LYS A 93 -6.86 -0.85 21.00
C LYS A 93 -6.65 -1.92 19.92
N LYS A 94 -7.70 -2.69 19.67
CA LYS A 94 -7.68 -3.73 18.64
C LYS A 94 -8.22 -3.20 17.31
N TYR A 95 -7.83 -3.84 16.24
CA TYR A 95 -8.47 -3.67 14.94
C TYR A 95 -9.99 -3.84 15.03
N THR A 96 -10.73 -2.99 14.32
CA THR A 96 -12.19 -3.06 14.24
C THR A 96 -12.62 -3.15 12.78
N HIS A 97 -13.39 -4.20 12.44
CA HIS A 97 -13.91 -4.40 11.08
C HIS A 97 -15.25 -3.70 10.87
N ASP A 98 -16.20 -3.99 11.73
CA ASP A 98 -17.61 -3.56 11.62
C ASP A 98 -18.12 -2.89 12.90
N THR A 99 -17.24 -2.55 13.79
CA THR A 99 -17.52 -1.82 15.02
C THR A 99 -16.72 -0.52 15.07
N ILE A 100 -17.09 0.39 15.97
CA ILE A 100 -16.39 1.64 16.21
C ILE A 100 -15.92 1.71 17.66
N VAL A 101 -14.76 2.34 17.86
CA VAL A 101 -14.19 2.60 19.19
C VAL A 101 -14.06 4.11 19.41
N PHE A 102 -14.06 4.53 20.67
CA PHE A 102 -13.88 5.94 21.00
C PHE A 102 -12.42 6.33 20.87
N ASN A 103 -12.12 7.28 19.96
CA ASN A 103 -10.81 7.92 19.87
C ASN A 103 -10.76 9.09 20.87
N LYS A 104 -9.99 8.93 21.94
CA LYS A 104 -9.87 9.92 23.04
C LYS A 104 -9.24 11.23 22.56
N THR A 105 -8.35 11.17 21.58
CA THR A 105 -7.63 12.32 21.04
C THR A 105 -8.58 13.20 20.21
N LEU A 106 -9.33 12.58 19.30
CA LEU A 106 -10.23 13.27 18.40
C LEU A 106 -11.61 13.55 19.02
N GLY A 107 -11.97 12.84 20.10
CA GLY A 107 -13.27 12.98 20.76
C GLY A 107 -14.43 12.40 19.97
N VAL A 108 -14.17 11.46 19.06
CA VAL A 108 -15.18 10.84 18.16
C VAL A 108 -15.13 9.32 18.23
N TYR A 109 -16.21 8.68 17.80
CA TYR A 109 -16.22 7.24 17.54
C TYR A 109 -15.82 6.99 16.09
N THR A 110 -14.86 6.12 15.87
CA THR A 110 -14.36 5.76 14.53
C THR A 110 -13.89 4.30 14.49
N GLY A 111 -13.72 3.75 13.29
CA GLY A 111 -13.00 2.49 13.11
C GLY A 111 -11.54 2.62 13.53
N HIS A 112 -10.91 1.51 13.85
CA HIS A 112 -9.49 1.41 14.17
C HIS A 112 -8.83 0.41 13.22
N THR A 113 -7.91 0.88 12.40
CA THR A 113 -7.36 0.12 11.25
C THR A 113 -6.23 -0.83 11.62
N GLY A 114 -5.73 -0.76 12.86
CA GLY A 114 -4.62 -1.57 13.33
C GLY A 114 -4.80 -2.17 14.72
N LEU A 115 -3.71 -2.68 15.24
CA LEU A 115 -3.54 -3.09 16.61
C LEU A 115 -2.56 -2.13 17.30
N ASP A 116 -2.99 -1.46 18.37
CA ASP A 116 -2.08 -0.68 19.18
C ASP A 116 -1.30 -1.60 20.13
N ILE A 117 0.00 -1.44 20.15
CA ILE A 117 0.95 -2.18 21.00
C ILE A 117 1.66 -1.15 21.89
N SER A 118 1.16 -1.03 23.10
CA SER A 118 1.66 -0.05 24.09
C SER A 118 2.99 -0.53 24.70
N ALA A 119 3.99 0.34 24.68
CA ALA A 119 5.30 0.13 25.26
C ALA A 119 5.90 1.47 25.69
N GLU A 120 7.00 1.42 26.43
CA GLU A 120 7.72 2.64 26.78
C GLU A 120 8.25 3.34 25.52
N GLU A 121 8.20 4.67 25.51
CA GLU A 121 8.83 5.48 24.46
C GLU A 121 10.31 5.12 24.31
N GLY A 122 10.78 4.99 23.08
CA GLY A 122 12.13 4.51 22.78
C GLY A 122 12.28 2.98 22.76
N SER A 123 11.23 2.21 23.08
CA SER A 123 11.27 0.74 22.97
C SER A 123 11.53 0.34 21.52
N LYS A 124 12.43 -0.62 21.34
CA LYS A 124 12.85 -1.11 20.01
C LYS A 124 11.70 -1.72 19.26
N VAL A 125 11.52 -1.29 17.99
CA VAL A 125 10.59 -1.86 17.03
C VAL A 125 11.36 -2.67 15.99
N VAL A 126 10.90 -3.91 15.73
CA VAL A 126 11.55 -4.82 14.78
C VAL A 126 10.59 -5.25 13.68
N CYS A 127 11.17 -5.60 12.52
CA CYS A 127 10.47 -6.21 11.41
C CYS A 127 9.89 -7.57 11.82
N VAL A 128 8.60 -7.81 11.57
CA VAL A 128 7.90 -9.03 12.03
C VAL A 128 8.16 -10.23 11.14
N TYR A 129 8.52 -10.02 9.87
CA TYR A 129 8.75 -11.06 8.86
C TYR A 129 9.68 -10.54 7.78
N ASP A 130 10.39 -11.42 7.07
CA ASP A 130 11.30 -11.05 5.98
C ASP A 130 10.58 -10.20 4.93
N GLY A 131 11.23 -9.15 4.43
CA GLY A 131 10.61 -8.26 3.45
C GLY A 131 11.52 -7.15 2.94
N VAL A 132 10.93 -6.22 2.22
CA VAL A 132 11.60 -5.04 1.67
C VAL A 132 10.86 -3.80 2.12
N VAL A 133 11.57 -2.79 2.58
CA VAL A 133 10.95 -1.50 2.93
C VAL A 133 10.32 -0.89 1.68
N GLU A 134 9.01 -0.77 1.66
CA GLU A 134 8.27 -0.12 0.58
C GLU A 134 8.35 1.40 0.70
N SER A 135 8.15 1.92 1.91
CA SER A 135 8.21 3.35 2.17
C SER A 135 8.54 3.68 3.63
N VAL A 136 9.16 4.84 3.81
CA VAL A 136 9.30 5.52 5.11
C VAL A 136 8.77 6.94 4.89
N THR A 137 7.68 7.28 5.57
CA THR A 137 7.01 8.58 5.42
C THR A 137 6.81 9.25 6.78
N THR A 138 6.85 10.56 6.80
CA THR A 138 6.58 11.34 8.02
C THR A 138 5.56 12.43 7.71
N SER A 139 4.51 12.50 8.52
CA SER A 139 3.50 13.55 8.45
C SER A 139 3.27 14.17 9.82
N TYR A 140 2.76 15.40 9.82
CA TYR A 140 2.44 16.10 11.08
C TYR A 140 1.35 15.38 11.89
N LEU A 141 0.38 14.78 11.21
CA LEU A 141 -0.78 14.15 11.89
C LEU A 141 -0.50 12.72 12.35
N GLN A 142 0.17 11.93 11.52
CA GLN A 142 0.35 10.49 11.76
C GLN A 142 1.74 10.16 12.33
N GLY A 143 2.64 11.14 12.41
CA GLY A 143 4.03 10.86 12.77
C GLY A 143 4.75 10.11 11.64
N THR A 144 5.69 9.25 12.02
CA THR A 144 6.43 8.42 11.07
C THR A 144 5.76 7.07 10.88
N THR A 145 5.66 6.67 9.61
CA THR A 145 5.10 5.39 9.17
C THR A 145 6.12 4.66 8.31
N VAL A 146 6.39 3.41 8.63
CA VAL A 146 7.19 2.48 7.83
C VAL A 146 6.26 1.41 7.27
N THR A 147 6.30 1.19 5.96
CA THR A 147 5.59 0.09 5.29
C THR A 147 6.60 -0.90 4.75
N ILE A 148 6.38 -2.18 5.02
CA ILE A 148 7.24 -3.29 4.57
C ILE A 148 6.40 -4.23 3.70
N ASP A 149 6.90 -4.50 2.50
CA ASP A 149 6.33 -5.49 1.58
C ASP A 149 7.02 -6.85 1.80
N HIS A 150 6.23 -7.87 2.12
CA HIS A 150 6.68 -9.24 2.35
C HIS A 150 6.47 -10.15 1.14
N GLY A 151 6.01 -9.59 0.03
CA GLY A 151 5.65 -10.33 -1.18
C GLY A 151 4.26 -10.97 -1.11
N ASN A 152 3.80 -11.49 -2.24
CA ASN A 152 2.49 -12.15 -2.38
C ASN A 152 1.30 -11.31 -1.88
N GLY A 153 1.36 -9.97 -2.04
CA GLY A 153 0.33 -9.04 -1.59
C GLY A 153 0.24 -8.85 -0.06
N LEU A 154 1.23 -9.34 0.70
CA LEU A 154 1.30 -9.17 2.14
C LEU A 154 2.17 -7.98 2.49
N LYS A 155 1.65 -7.05 3.29
CA LYS A 155 2.39 -5.90 3.80
C LYS A 155 2.14 -5.70 5.29
N THR A 156 3.10 -5.09 5.98
CA THR A 156 2.92 -4.61 7.34
C THR A 156 3.23 -3.13 7.44
N VAL A 157 2.46 -2.43 8.26
CA VAL A 157 2.57 -1.00 8.51
C VAL A 157 2.91 -0.78 9.97
N TYR A 158 3.92 0.04 10.21
CA TYR A 158 4.39 0.43 11.54
C TYR A 158 4.26 1.94 11.64
N ASN A 159 3.32 2.41 12.43
CA ASN A 159 3.07 3.83 12.63
C ASN A 159 3.30 4.21 14.10
N SER A 160 3.42 5.51 14.38
CA SER A 160 3.75 6.03 15.71
C SER A 160 5.14 5.58 16.19
N ILE A 161 6.11 5.58 15.26
CA ILE A 161 7.51 5.22 15.57
C ILE A 161 8.45 6.36 15.19
N GLU A 162 9.65 6.34 15.75
CA GLU A 162 10.81 7.03 15.23
C GLU A 162 11.61 6.03 14.39
N ALA A 163 11.69 6.27 13.07
CA ALA A 163 12.38 5.35 12.19
C ALA A 163 13.88 5.33 12.47
N LYS A 164 14.48 4.14 12.35
CA LYS A 164 15.94 3.98 12.46
C LYS A 164 16.65 4.85 11.45
N GLU A 165 17.73 5.50 11.87
CA GLU A 165 18.56 6.31 10.98
C GLU A 165 19.07 5.47 9.80
N GLY A 166 18.92 6.02 8.59
CA GLY A 166 19.33 5.36 7.35
C GLY A 166 18.35 4.29 6.84
N LEU A 167 17.21 4.04 7.51
CA LEU A 167 16.18 3.16 6.96
C LEU A 167 15.53 3.82 5.74
N ALA A 168 15.53 3.13 4.59
CA ALA A 168 15.05 3.69 3.33
C ALA A 168 14.31 2.66 2.48
N ALA A 169 13.43 3.16 1.60
CA ALA A 169 12.73 2.33 0.62
C ALA A 169 13.73 1.51 -0.24
N GLY A 170 13.37 0.26 -0.53
CA GLY A 170 14.20 -0.70 -1.25
C GLY A 170 15.16 -1.50 -0.37
N GLN A 171 15.29 -1.19 0.92
CA GLN A 171 16.15 -1.94 1.83
C GLN A 171 15.51 -3.30 2.18
N ALA A 172 16.26 -4.38 1.98
CA ALA A 172 15.86 -5.72 2.41
C ALA A 172 16.06 -5.88 3.93
N LEU A 173 15.07 -6.47 4.59
CA LEU A 173 15.05 -6.72 6.04
C LEU A 173 14.75 -8.18 6.32
N LYS A 174 15.31 -8.68 7.42
CA LYS A 174 14.97 -9.96 8.01
C LYS A 174 14.04 -9.78 9.20
N ALA A 175 13.26 -10.80 9.49
CA ALA A 175 12.49 -10.86 10.72
C ALA A 175 13.40 -10.64 11.93
N GLY A 176 13.06 -9.67 12.79
CA GLY A 176 13.86 -9.26 13.93
C GLY A 176 14.82 -8.09 13.69
N ASP A 177 15.01 -7.66 12.43
CA ASP A 177 15.80 -6.45 12.14
C ASP A 177 15.12 -5.22 12.72
N GLU A 178 15.91 -4.35 13.34
CA GLU A 178 15.44 -3.10 13.92
C GLU A 178 15.07 -2.08 12.84
N ILE A 179 13.85 -1.56 12.92
CA ILE A 179 13.32 -0.55 12.00
C ILE A 179 13.07 0.80 12.66
N GLY A 180 13.10 0.87 13.98
CA GLY A 180 12.89 2.12 14.72
C GLY A 180 12.60 1.89 16.19
N ALA A 181 12.02 2.90 16.81
CA ALA A 181 11.62 2.90 18.21
C ALA A 181 10.19 3.43 18.38
N VAL A 182 9.48 2.93 19.39
CA VAL A 182 8.14 3.41 19.76
C VAL A 182 8.19 4.89 20.11
N SER A 183 7.19 5.65 19.70
CA SER A 183 7.10 7.08 19.91
C SER A 183 5.66 7.52 20.20
N ASP A 184 5.47 8.75 20.67
CA ASP A 184 4.16 9.39 20.86
C ASP A 184 3.84 10.41 19.76
N ASN A 185 4.55 10.33 18.62
CA ASN A 185 4.49 11.34 17.57
C ASN A 185 3.20 11.30 16.71
N ASN A 186 2.33 10.29 16.88
CA ASN A 186 1.02 10.22 16.22
C ASN A 186 0.01 11.18 16.88
N ARG A 187 -0.23 12.32 16.25
CA ARG A 187 -1.15 13.37 16.75
C ARG A 187 -2.61 12.96 16.76
N GLN A 188 -2.99 11.93 16.04
CA GLN A 188 -4.36 11.42 16.03
C GLN A 188 -4.65 10.50 17.22
N GLU A 189 -3.60 10.01 17.92
CA GLU A 189 -3.71 9.06 19.02
C GLU A 189 -2.83 9.42 20.22
N TYR A 190 -2.28 10.63 20.30
CA TYR A 190 -1.34 11.03 21.35
C TYR A 190 -1.88 10.86 22.78
N LYS A 191 -3.21 10.92 22.99
CA LYS A 191 -3.83 10.68 24.31
C LYS A 191 -3.84 9.21 24.74
N ASP A 192 -3.47 8.31 23.86
CA ASP A 192 -3.33 6.89 24.16
C ASP A 192 -1.92 6.56 24.72
N GLY A 193 -1.01 7.55 24.70
CA GLY A 193 0.38 7.41 25.14
C GLY A 193 1.27 6.79 24.07
N ALA A 194 2.52 6.51 24.42
CA ALA A 194 3.48 5.89 23.51
C ALA A 194 3.04 4.47 23.16
N HIS A 195 2.94 4.18 21.87
CA HIS A 195 2.54 2.89 21.34
C HIS A 195 2.99 2.73 19.90
N LEU A 196 3.14 1.50 19.45
CA LEU A 196 3.21 1.15 18.05
C LEU A 196 1.79 0.90 17.54
N HIS A 197 1.34 1.63 16.52
CA HIS A 197 0.15 1.29 15.74
C HIS A 197 0.58 0.36 14.61
N PHE A 198 0.09 -0.88 14.62
CA PHE A 198 0.54 -1.96 13.73
C PHE A 198 -0.62 -2.46 12.88
N GLU A 199 -0.40 -2.52 11.55
CA GLU A 199 -1.37 -3.06 10.60
C GLU A 199 -0.79 -4.20 9.77
N VAL A 200 -1.64 -5.15 9.39
CA VAL A 200 -1.35 -6.20 8.41
C VAL A 200 -2.32 -6.03 7.25
N LEU A 201 -1.78 -5.84 6.05
CA LEU A 201 -2.53 -5.69 4.82
C LEU A 201 -2.35 -6.93 3.94
N LYS A 202 -3.43 -7.40 3.34
CA LYS A 202 -3.42 -8.54 2.41
C LYS A 202 -4.34 -8.23 1.24
N ASP A 203 -3.79 -8.27 0.00
CA ASP A 203 -4.53 -8.14 -1.27
C ASP A 203 -5.29 -9.43 -1.60
#